data_03cba05be30a17c3e692e54c5ca6c787
#
_entry.id   03cba05be30a17c3e692e54c5ca6c787
#
_cell.length_a   1.000
_cell.length_b   1.000
_cell.length_c   1.000
_cell.angle_alpha   90.00
_cell.angle_beta   90.00
_cell.angle_gamma   90.00
#
_symmetry.space_group_name_H-M   'P 1'
#
loop_
_entity.id
_entity.type
_entity.pdbx_description
1 polymer ?
#
loop_
_entity_poly.entity_id
_entity_poly.type
_entity_poly.pdbx_seq_one_letter_code
_entity_poly.pdbx_strand_id
1 'polypeptide(L)'
;MERAELDRLQEQFGQLIQERFPGAPIQRAAVLGYGDDPEIEPGQLLARVYLEAGEEQADRERAMQEFHQAHGEALRELRKDLDRLPGVGLLEVMPAGESPGRDGPRLRLMVSGGPPPAGESQLVPVMARLGPADLETVDVLITAGIAANRAEAVRWALARIRERPAYAQLQQRAREIEELKTQF
;
A
#
# COMPACT_ATOMS: atom_id res chain seq x y z
N MET A 1 -17.44 -2.10 -4.23
CA MET A 1 -17.55 -3.24 -3.29
C MET A 1 -18.69 -2.96 -2.34
N GLU A 2 -19.60 -3.91 -2.15
CA GLU A 2 -20.73 -3.74 -1.26
C GLU A 2 -20.28 -3.91 0.21
N ARG A 3 -20.94 -3.18 1.13
CA ARG A 3 -20.61 -3.22 2.56
C ARG A 3 -20.71 -4.64 3.16
N ALA A 4 -21.65 -5.44 2.68
CA ALA A 4 -21.80 -6.83 3.08
C ALA A 4 -20.63 -7.74 2.68
N GLU A 5 -19.93 -7.41 1.60
CA GLU A 5 -18.74 -8.12 1.15
C GLU A 5 -17.53 -7.79 2.04
N LEU A 6 -17.38 -6.51 2.41
CA LEU A 6 -16.34 -6.07 3.34
C LEU A 6 -16.53 -6.69 4.73
N ASP A 7 -17.77 -6.78 5.23
CA ASP A 7 -18.08 -7.39 6.53
C ASP A 7 -17.71 -8.89 6.54
N ARG A 8 -17.95 -9.61 5.44
CA ARG A 8 -17.53 -11.02 5.30
C ARG A 8 -16.00 -11.17 5.30
N LEU A 9 -15.31 -10.33 4.57
CA LEU A 9 -13.83 -10.33 4.53
C LEU A 9 -13.25 -10.00 5.90
N GLN A 10 -13.88 -9.06 6.62
CA GLN A 10 -13.52 -8.71 7.99
C GLN A 10 -13.64 -9.91 8.94
N GLU A 11 -14.74 -10.67 8.84
CA GLU A 11 -14.98 -11.87 9.66
C GLU A 11 -13.96 -12.97 9.33
N GLN A 12 -13.75 -13.25 8.04
CA GLN A 12 -12.77 -14.25 7.59
C GLN A 12 -11.35 -13.89 8.03
N PHE A 13 -10.97 -12.61 7.90
CA PHE A 13 -9.68 -12.16 8.35
C PHE A 13 -9.52 -12.27 9.87
N GLY A 14 -10.56 -11.93 10.64
CA GLY A 14 -10.56 -12.11 12.10
C GLY A 14 -10.36 -13.57 12.52
N GLN A 15 -10.99 -14.53 11.83
CA GLN A 15 -10.80 -15.96 12.07
C GLN A 15 -9.37 -16.41 11.74
N LEU A 16 -8.83 -16.00 10.60
CA LEU A 16 -7.43 -16.31 10.21
C LEU A 16 -6.43 -15.79 11.26
N ILE A 17 -6.64 -14.60 11.79
CA ILE A 17 -5.79 -14.04 12.85
C ILE A 17 -5.85 -14.87 14.11
N GLN A 18 -7.03 -15.28 14.56
CA GLN A 18 -7.19 -16.12 15.76
C GLN A 18 -6.53 -17.51 15.59
N GLU A 19 -6.64 -18.10 14.41
CA GLU A 19 -6.04 -19.41 14.10
C GLU A 19 -4.52 -19.35 14.00
N ARG A 20 -3.99 -18.31 13.39
CA ARG A 20 -2.54 -18.19 13.10
C ARG A 20 -1.73 -17.61 14.26
N PHE A 21 -2.36 -16.83 15.13
CA PHE A 21 -1.70 -16.09 16.21
C PHE A 21 -2.39 -16.32 17.57
N PRO A 22 -2.55 -17.57 18.02
CA PRO A 22 -3.19 -17.83 19.30
C PRO A 22 -2.37 -17.24 20.45
N GLY A 23 -2.96 -16.33 21.24
CA GLY A 23 -2.31 -15.69 22.37
C GLY A 23 -1.30 -14.59 22.04
N ALA A 24 -1.19 -14.19 20.77
CA ALA A 24 -0.36 -13.05 20.40
C ALA A 24 -0.96 -11.73 20.91
N PRO A 25 -0.14 -10.70 21.18
CA PRO A 25 -0.59 -9.40 21.67
C PRO A 25 -1.25 -8.57 20.55
N ILE A 26 -2.32 -9.09 19.99
CA ILE A 26 -3.08 -8.43 18.93
C ILE A 26 -4.31 -7.77 19.54
N GLN A 27 -4.36 -6.44 19.50
CA GLN A 27 -5.49 -5.68 20.00
C GLN A 27 -6.67 -5.72 19.03
N ARG A 28 -6.40 -5.64 17.73
CA ARG A 28 -7.43 -5.56 16.69
C ARG A 28 -6.88 -6.03 15.34
N ALA A 29 -7.75 -6.62 14.53
CA ALA A 29 -7.50 -6.88 13.12
C ALA A 29 -8.63 -6.25 12.28
N ALA A 30 -8.32 -5.64 11.15
CA ALA A 30 -9.28 -4.97 10.30
C ALA A 30 -8.94 -5.10 8.81
N VAL A 31 -9.96 -5.25 7.99
CA VAL A 31 -9.88 -5.08 6.53
C VAL A 31 -10.39 -3.69 6.20
N LEU A 32 -9.54 -2.88 5.62
CA LEU A 32 -9.79 -1.48 5.30
C LEU A 32 -9.95 -1.33 3.79
N GLY A 33 -10.89 -0.48 3.38
CA GLY A 33 -11.14 -0.15 1.99
C GLY A 33 -10.88 1.32 1.68
N TYR A 34 -11.17 1.70 0.44
CA TYR A 34 -11.06 3.10 0.01
C TYR A 34 -11.94 4.02 0.87
N GLY A 35 -11.35 5.05 1.43
CA GLY A 35 -11.99 6.01 2.34
C GLY A 35 -11.74 5.74 3.82
N ASP A 36 -11.33 4.52 4.22
CA ASP A 36 -10.97 4.20 5.61
C ASP A 36 -9.54 4.65 5.93
N ASP A 37 -8.67 4.71 4.92
CA ASP A 37 -7.30 5.12 5.04
C ASP A 37 -6.86 5.89 3.77
N PRO A 38 -6.15 7.02 3.92
CA PRO A 38 -5.75 7.85 2.78
C PRO A 38 -4.75 7.17 1.83
N GLU A 39 -4.08 6.10 2.25
CA GLU A 39 -3.13 5.34 1.43
C GLU A 39 -3.81 4.26 0.57
N ILE A 40 -5.12 3.99 0.76
CA ILE A 40 -5.87 2.96 0.03
C ILE A 40 -6.53 3.57 -1.22
N GLU A 41 -6.23 3.01 -2.39
CA GLU A 41 -6.88 3.41 -3.64
C GLU A 41 -8.22 2.71 -3.89
N PRO A 42 -9.08 3.28 -4.77
CA PRO A 42 -10.31 2.62 -5.17
C PRO A 42 -10.07 1.21 -5.71
N GLY A 43 -10.79 0.23 -5.16
CA GLY A 43 -10.69 -1.18 -5.55
C GLY A 43 -9.62 -1.97 -4.82
N GLN A 44 -8.84 -1.36 -3.94
CA GLN A 44 -7.86 -2.03 -3.10
C GLN A 44 -8.39 -2.26 -1.69
N LEU A 45 -7.91 -3.35 -1.06
CA LEU A 45 -8.13 -3.65 0.34
C LEU A 45 -6.79 -3.84 1.04
N LEU A 46 -6.75 -3.33 2.27
CA LEU A 46 -5.63 -3.46 3.19
C LEU A 46 -6.07 -4.28 4.40
N ALA A 47 -5.45 -5.43 4.61
CA ALA A 47 -5.57 -6.18 5.86
C ALA A 47 -4.60 -5.59 6.89
N ARG A 48 -5.10 -5.09 8.02
CA ARG A 48 -4.27 -4.45 9.05
C ARG A 48 -4.42 -5.14 10.40
N VAL A 49 -3.28 -5.42 11.04
CA VAL A 49 -3.18 -5.97 12.38
C VAL A 49 -2.60 -4.92 13.31
N TYR A 50 -3.29 -4.64 14.40
CA TYR A 50 -2.86 -3.71 15.43
C TYR A 50 -2.35 -4.49 16.64
N LEU A 51 -1.09 -4.26 17.00
CA LEU A 51 -0.47 -4.88 18.15
C LEU A 51 -0.68 -4.05 19.41
N GLU A 52 -0.87 -4.72 20.54
CA GLU A 52 -0.79 -4.06 21.84
C GLU A 52 0.65 -3.55 22.06
N ALA A 53 0.81 -2.27 22.34
CA ALA A 53 2.08 -1.63 22.58
C ALA A 53 1.92 -0.50 23.60
N GLY A 54 3.01 -0.14 24.28
CA GLY A 54 3.05 1.03 25.14
C GLY A 54 2.94 2.35 24.38
N GLU A 55 2.79 3.45 25.08
CA GLU A 55 2.65 4.78 24.51
C GLU A 55 3.97 5.34 23.96
N GLU A 56 5.10 4.88 24.47
CA GLU A 56 6.42 5.33 24.06
C GLU A 56 6.84 4.71 22.72
N GLN A 57 7.57 5.46 21.92
CA GLN A 57 8.05 4.96 20.62
C GLN A 57 8.95 3.73 20.76
N ALA A 58 9.80 3.71 21.79
CA ALA A 58 10.67 2.58 22.06
C ALA A 58 9.91 1.28 22.39
N ASP A 59 8.76 1.39 23.07
CA ASP A 59 7.90 0.24 23.37
C ASP A 59 7.19 -0.27 22.09
N ARG A 60 6.80 0.62 21.21
CA ARG A 60 6.19 0.27 19.92
C ARG A 60 7.18 -0.44 19.00
N GLU A 61 8.41 0.06 18.91
CA GLU A 61 9.48 -0.58 18.14
C GLU A 61 9.81 -1.97 18.70
N ARG A 62 9.88 -2.09 20.02
CA ARG A 62 10.10 -3.36 20.70
C ARG A 62 8.97 -4.36 20.44
N ALA A 63 7.72 -3.96 20.58
CA ALA A 63 6.56 -4.80 20.31
C ALA A 63 6.55 -5.32 18.87
N MET A 64 6.88 -4.48 17.90
CA MET A 64 7.01 -4.86 16.50
C MET A 64 8.13 -5.87 16.28
N GLN A 65 9.28 -5.65 16.88
CA GLN A 65 10.44 -6.53 16.76
C GLN A 65 10.18 -7.90 17.40
N GLU A 66 9.64 -7.93 18.61
CA GLU A 66 9.27 -9.15 19.32
C GLU A 66 8.21 -9.95 18.55
N PHE A 67 7.17 -9.27 18.05
CA PHE A 67 6.14 -9.90 17.25
C PHE A 67 6.70 -10.51 15.96
N HIS A 68 7.55 -9.77 15.26
CA HIS A 68 8.18 -10.29 14.03
C HIS A 68 9.09 -11.49 14.30
N GLN A 69 9.87 -11.47 15.39
CA GLN A 69 10.73 -12.58 15.78
C GLN A 69 9.93 -13.82 16.19
N ALA A 70 8.86 -13.63 16.97
CA ALA A 70 8.04 -14.73 17.46
C ALA A 70 7.13 -15.34 16.38
N HIS A 71 6.64 -14.52 15.44
CA HIS A 71 5.56 -14.89 14.54
C HIS A 71 5.90 -14.75 13.04
N GLY A 72 7.17 -14.62 12.68
CA GLY A 72 7.58 -14.41 11.28
C GLY A 72 7.16 -15.53 10.32
N GLU A 73 7.11 -16.78 10.78
CA GLU A 73 6.61 -17.90 9.97
C GLU A 73 5.08 -17.86 9.82
N ALA A 74 4.37 -17.59 10.91
CA ALA A 74 2.92 -17.43 10.90
C ALA A 74 2.47 -16.27 9.98
N LEU A 75 3.24 -15.19 9.93
CA LEU A 75 3.00 -14.06 9.00
C LEU A 75 3.15 -14.48 7.53
N ARG A 76 4.12 -15.34 7.22
CA ARG A 76 4.28 -15.85 5.84
C ARG A 76 3.11 -16.76 5.43
N GLU A 77 2.63 -17.59 6.35
CA GLU A 77 1.47 -18.44 6.10
C GLU A 77 0.19 -17.60 5.99
N LEU A 78 -0.02 -16.63 6.90
CA LEU A 78 -1.13 -15.69 6.80
C LEU A 78 -1.16 -14.99 5.44
N ARG A 79 -0.01 -14.55 4.94
CA ARG A 79 0.09 -13.93 3.62
C ARG A 79 -0.44 -14.86 2.51
N LYS A 80 -0.12 -16.16 2.56
CA LYS A 80 -0.63 -17.14 1.58
C LYS A 80 -2.14 -17.36 1.71
N ASP A 81 -2.66 -17.32 2.92
CA ASP A 81 -4.11 -17.43 3.14
C ASP A 81 -4.85 -16.20 2.62
N LEU A 82 -4.25 -15.00 2.79
CA LEU A 82 -4.78 -13.75 2.25
C LEU A 82 -4.82 -13.72 0.71
N ASP A 83 -3.94 -14.46 0.03
CA ASP A 83 -4.00 -14.63 -1.44
C ASP A 83 -5.35 -15.21 -1.91
N ARG A 84 -6.11 -15.86 -1.03
CA ARG A 84 -7.43 -16.41 -1.30
C ARG A 84 -8.57 -15.42 -1.06
N LEU A 85 -8.30 -14.30 -0.39
CA LEU A 85 -9.27 -13.26 -0.14
C LEU A 85 -9.27 -12.24 -1.29
N PRO A 86 -10.42 -12.07 -1.98
CA PRO A 86 -10.46 -11.21 -3.16
C PRO A 86 -10.20 -9.74 -2.79
N GLY A 87 -9.34 -9.10 -3.55
CA GLY A 87 -9.06 -7.67 -3.43
C GLY A 87 -8.06 -7.26 -2.35
N VAL A 88 -7.65 -8.17 -1.45
CA VAL A 88 -6.62 -7.87 -0.44
C VAL A 88 -5.24 -7.88 -1.09
N GLY A 89 -4.65 -6.70 -1.24
CA GLY A 89 -3.34 -6.51 -1.88
C GLY A 89 -2.18 -6.30 -0.91
N LEU A 90 -2.47 -5.94 0.33
CA LEU A 90 -1.46 -5.60 1.33
C LEU A 90 -1.87 -6.11 2.71
N LEU A 91 -0.90 -6.67 3.43
CA LEU A 91 -0.98 -6.93 4.87
C LEU A 91 -0.06 -5.95 5.59
N GLU A 92 -0.60 -5.23 6.55
CA GLU A 92 0.15 -4.30 7.39
C GLU A 92 0.02 -4.70 8.86
N VAL A 93 1.14 -4.69 9.58
CA VAL A 93 1.18 -4.86 11.04
C VAL A 93 1.75 -3.59 11.64
N MET A 94 1.09 -3.03 12.62
CA MET A 94 1.48 -1.79 13.28
C MET A 94 1.07 -1.76 14.75
N PRO A 95 1.72 -0.95 15.60
CA PRO A 95 1.28 -0.74 16.97
C PRO A 95 -0.08 -0.05 17.02
N ALA A 96 -0.91 -0.42 17.99
CA ALA A 96 -2.17 0.27 18.23
C ALA A 96 -1.92 1.70 18.75
N GLY A 97 -2.84 2.61 18.40
CA GLY A 97 -2.74 4.04 18.81
C GLY A 97 -1.87 4.90 17.90
N GLU A 98 -1.23 4.33 16.87
CA GLU A 98 -0.61 5.13 15.81
C GLU A 98 -1.62 5.49 14.72
N SER A 99 -1.56 6.76 14.30
CA SER A 99 -2.23 7.15 13.06
C SER A 99 -1.43 6.62 11.88
N PRO A 100 -2.09 6.17 10.81
CA PRO A 100 -1.40 5.77 9.59
C PRO A 100 -0.65 6.97 9.02
N GLY A 101 0.63 7.05 9.33
CA GLY A 101 1.56 8.07 8.90
C GLY A 101 2.88 7.41 8.48
N ARG A 102 3.68 8.13 7.66
CA ARG A 102 4.90 7.57 7.06
C ARG A 102 6.03 7.21 8.04
N ASP A 103 5.97 7.65 9.30
CA ASP A 103 7.12 7.66 10.21
C ASP A 103 7.05 6.66 11.37
N GLY A 104 5.96 5.87 11.50
CA GLY A 104 5.81 4.88 12.58
C GLY A 104 6.38 3.50 12.24
N PRO A 105 6.74 2.69 13.28
CA PRO A 105 7.19 1.32 13.08
C PRO A 105 6.05 0.47 12.52
N ARG A 106 6.21 -0.03 11.30
CA ARG A 106 5.22 -0.88 10.62
C ARG A 106 5.90 -1.94 9.76
N LEU A 107 5.27 -3.10 9.67
CA LEU A 107 5.66 -4.17 8.76
C LEU A 107 4.63 -4.26 7.65
N ARG A 108 5.07 -4.19 6.40
CA ARG A 108 4.23 -4.34 5.22
C ARG A 108 4.63 -5.57 4.43
N LEU A 109 3.65 -6.40 4.10
CA LEU A 109 3.80 -7.60 3.30
C LEU A 109 2.83 -7.55 2.12
N MET A 110 3.37 -7.65 0.91
CA MET A 110 2.56 -7.75 -0.30
C MET A 110 1.83 -9.08 -0.35
N VAL A 111 0.54 -9.06 -0.65
CA VAL A 111 -0.29 -10.22 -0.91
C VAL A 111 -0.40 -10.40 -2.42
N SER A 112 -0.10 -11.59 -2.93
CA SER A 112 0.11 -11.83 -4.37
C SER A 112 -1.17 -11.74 -5.22
N GLY A 113 -2.35 -11.86 -4.62
CA GLY A 113 -3.65 -11.89 -5.32
C GLY A 113 -4.34 -10.54 -5.49
N GLY A 114 -3.86 -9.50 -4.81
CA GLY A 114 -4.45 -8.16 -4.91
C GLY A 114 -3.72 -7.26 -5.92
N PRO A 115 -4.38 -6.23 -6.46
CA PRO A 115 -3.66 -5.20 -7.18
C PRO A 115 -2.63 -4.58 -6.23
N PRO A 116 -1.40 -4.30 -6.72
CA PRO A 116 -0.38 -3.68 -5.89
C PRO A 116 -0.91 -2.35 -5.33
N PRO A 117 -0.67 -2.03 -4.05
CA PRO A 117 -1.04 -0.73 -3.51
C PRO A 117 -0.38 0.37 -4.33
N ALA A 118 -1.10 1.40 -4.66
CA ALA A 118 -0.67 2.48 -5.55
C ALA A 118 0.58 3.27 -5.09
N GLY A 119 1.10 2.97 -3.93
CA GLY A 119 2.35 3.55 -3.43
C GLY A 119 3.59 2.68 -3.60
N GLU A 120 3.44 1.35 -3.82
CA GLU A 120 4.55 0.39 -3.87
C GLU A 120 4.47 -0.60 -5.05
N SER A 121 3.64 -0.33 -6.07
CA SER A 121 3.83 -0.96 -7.38
C SER A 121 5.30 -0.84 -7.70
N GLN A 122 5.96 -1.96 -8.05
CA GLN A 122 7.38 -2.06 -8.39
C GLN A 122 7.90 -0.74 -8.95
N LEU A 123 8.39 0.13 -8.06
CA LEU A 123 9.00 1.38 -8.48
C LEU A 123 10.27 1.00 -9.24
N VAL A 124 10.16 0.99 -10.55
CA VAL A 124 11.33 0.84 -11.39
C VAL A 124 12.13 2.13 -11.29
N PRO A 125 13.38 2.10 -10.84
CA PRO A 125 14.20 3.29 -10.81
C PRO A 125 14.40 3.82 -12.23
N VAL A 126 13.91 5.03 -12.48
CA VAL A 126 14.09 5.73 -13.74
C VAL A 126 15.04 6.90 -13.50
N MET A 127 16.18 6.89 -14.14
CA MET A 127 17.09 8.04 -14.15
C MET A 127 16.68 9.02 -15.24
N ALA A 128 16.24 10.22 -14.84
CA ALA A 128 15.96 11.32 -15.75
C ALA A 128 16.92 12.48 -15.46
N ARG A 129 17.41 13.11 -16.52
CA ARG A 129 18.17 14.37 -16.42
C ARG A 129 17.17 15.51 -16.56
N LEU A 130 16.97 16.27 -15.50
CA LEU A 130 16.07 17.41 -15.45
C LEU A 130 16.86 18.69 -15.74
N GLY A 131 16.29 19.55 -16.57
CA GLY A 131 16.80 20.90 -16.79
C GLY A 131 16.52 21.84 -15.60
N PRO A 132 17.12 23.06 -15.60
CA PRO A 132 16.90 24.01 -14.49
C PRO A 132 15.42 24.35 -14.26
N ALA A 133 14.64 24.56 -15.31
CA ALA A 133 13.21 24.86 -15.21
C ALA A 133 12.39 23.69 -14.65
N ASP A 134 12.75 22.44 -14.98
CA ASP A 134 12.09 21.26 -14.45
C ASP A 134 12.39 21.10 -12.95
N LEU A 135 13.66 21.36 -12.55
CA LEU A 135 14.08 21.33 -11.15
C LEU A 135 13.35 22.41 -10.33
N GLU A 136 13.24 23.62 -10.87
CA GLU A 136 12.48 24.70 -10.24
C GLU A 136 11.02 24.29 -10.02
N THR A 137 10.37 23.69 -11.02
CA THR A 137 8.99 23.19 -10.91
C THR A 137 8.85 22.14 -9.81
N VAL A 138 9.77 21.18 -9.76
CA VAL A 138 9.80 20.13 -8.75
C VAL A 138 10.01 20.72 -7.35
N ASP A 139 10.94 21.66 -7.19
CA ASP A 139 11.24 22.30 -5.91
C ASP A 139 10.06 23.18 -5.42
N VAL A 140 9.31 23.81 -6.34
CA VAL A 140 8.05 24.53 -6.02
C VAL A 140 6.99 23.58 -5.46
N LEU A 141 6.81 22.40 -6.06
CA LEU A 141 5.85 21.39 -5.59
C LEU A 141 6.20 20.89 -4.17
N ILE A 142 7.49 20.74 -3.88
CA ILE A 142 7.96 20.37 -2.54
C ILE A 142 7.71 21.52 -1.54
N THR A 143 8.05 22.74 -1.90
CA THR A 143 7.86 23.92 -1.06
C THR A 143 6.38 24.19 -0.75
N ALA A 144 5.50 23.92 -1.72
CA ALA A 144 4.06 24.03 -1.57
C ALA A 144 3.43 22.87 -0.74
N GLY A 145 4.21 21.88 -0.29
CA GLY A 145 3.72 20.75 0.47
C GLY A 145 2.92 19.73 -0.35
N ILE A 146 2.96 19.82 -1.69
CA ILE A 146 2.26 18.89 -2.60
C ILE A 146 3.01 17.56 -2.68
N ALA A 147 4.33 17.59 -2.53
CA ALA A 147 5.20 16.42 -2.55
C ALA A 147 6.26 16.52 -1.45
N ALA A 148 6.61 15.40 -0.82
CA ALA A 148 7.62 15.39 0.24
C ALA A 148 9.07 15.37 -0.31
N ASN A 149 9.26 14.94 -1.55
CA ASN A 149 10.58 14.85 -2.20
C ASN A 149 10.45 14.91 -3.73
N ARG A 150 11.60 15.02 -4.42
CA ARG A 150 11.66 15.15 -5.89
C ARG A 150 11.03 13.97 -6.63
N ALA A 151 11.23 12.74 -6.16
CA ALA A 151 10.65 11.56 -6.77
C ALA A 151 9.11 11.59 -6.68
N GLU A 152 8.57 12.06 -5.56
CA GLU A 152 7.14 12.19 -5.35
C GLU A 152 6.55 13.34 -6.20
N ALA A 153 7.25 14.46 -6.33
CA ALA A 153 6.85 15.54 -7.20
C ALA A 153 6.74 15.11 -8.67
N VAL A 154 7.71 14.33 -9.14
CA VAL A 154 7.67 13.75 -10.51
C VAL A 154 6.50 12.79 -10.65
N ARG A 155 6.25 11.90 -9.69
CA ARG A 155 5.10 10.99 -9.71
C ARG A 155 3.77 11.74 -9.72
N TRP A 156 3.65 12.80 -8.93
CA TRP A 156 2.48 13.66 -8.92
C TRP A 156 2.23 14.30 -10.29
N ALA A 157 3.26 14.85 -10.93
CA ALA A 157 3.17 15.43 -12.26
C ALA A 157 2.74 14.42 -13.33
N LEU A 158 3.28 13.19 -13.28
CA LEU A 158 2.88 12.09 -14.17
C LEU A 158 1.43 11.65 -13.93
N ALA A 159 0.94 11.69 -12.68
CA ALA A 159 -0.46 11.42 -12.37
C ALA A 159 -1.38 12.46 -13.04
N ARG A 160 -1.01 13.75 -13.02
CA ARG A 160 -1.76 14.82 -13.71
C ARG A 160 -1.82 14.64 -15.23
N ILE A 161 -0.78 14.06 -15.83
CA ILE A 161 -0.79 13.71 -17.25
C ILE A 161 -1.82 12.62 -17.53
N ARG A 162 -1.87 11.59 -16.67
CA ARG A 162 -2.81 10.47 -16.81
C ARG A 162 -4.28 10.87 -16.69
N GLU A 163 -4.57 11.91 -15.91
CA GLU A 163 -5.92 12.46 -15.74
C GLU A 163 -6.45 13.21 -16.98
N ARG A 164 -5.59 13.54 -17.94
CA ARG A 164 -6.01 14.25 -19.17
C ARG A 164 -6.80 13.31 -20.09
N PRO A 165 -7.98 13.72 -20.60
CA PRO A 165 -8.78 12.89 -21.50
C PRO A 165 -8.01 12.40 -22.74
N ALA A 166 -7.11 13.25 -23.27
CA ALA A 166 -6.25 12.90 -24.39
C ALA A 166 -5.28 11.75 -24.11
N TYR A 167 -4.95 11.49 -22.83
CA TYR A 167 -4.00 10.43 -22.46
C TYR A 167 -4.58 9.03 -22.73
N ALA A 168 -5.86 8.81 -22.49
CA ALA A 168 -6.53 7.54 -22.80
C ALA A 168 -6.49 7.23 -24.31
N GLN A 169 -6.71 8.25 -25.16
CA GLN A 169 -6.59 8.09 -26.62
C GLN A 169 -5.16 7.78 -27.06
N LEU A 170 -4.18 8.40 -26.40
CA LEU A 170 -2.76 8.15 -26.67
C LEU A 170 -2.36 6.72 -26.30
N GLN A 171 -2.85 6.21 -25.16
CA GLN A 171 -2.63 4.81 -24.75
C GLN A 171 -3.22 3.82 -25.76
N GLN A 172 -4.42 4.07 -26.26
CA GLN A 172 -5.03 3.19 -27.25
C GLN A 172 -4.20 3.15 -28.53
N ARG A 173 -3.79 4.30 -29.05
CA ARG A 173 -2.95 4.36 -30.26
C ARG A 173 -1.58 3.73 -30.06
N ALA A 174 -1.00 3.87 -28.88
CA ALA A 174 0.29 3.21 -28.55
C ALA A 174 0.17 1.68 -28.61
N ARG A 175 -0.93 1.11 -28.14
CA ARG A 175 -1.20 -0.34 -28.25
C ARG A 175 -1.36 -0.78 -29.70
N GLU A 176 -2.11 -0.05 -30.50
CA GLU A 176 -2.27 -0.31 -31.93
C GLU A 176 -0.92 -0.32 -32.68
N ILE A 177 -0.02 0.61 -32.34
CA ILE A 177 1.32 0.66 -32.89
C ILE A 177 2.17 -0.55 -32.44
N GLU A 178 2.05 -0.96 -31.18
CA GLU A 178 2.78 -2.11 -30.66
C GLU A 178 2.32 -3.42 -31.32
N GLU A 179 1.02 -3.58 -31.55
CA GLU A 179 0.44 -4.70 -32.31
C GLU A 179 0.94 -4.73 -33.74
N LEU A 180 1.06 -3.57 -34.38
CA LEU A 180 1.63 -3.48 -35.74
C LEU A 180 3.10 -3.87 -35.79
N LYS A 181 3.90 -3.49 -34.79
CA LYS A 181 5.32 -3.88 -34.72
C LYS A 181 5.54 -5.37 -34.61
N THR A 182 4.60 -6.11 -34.01
CA THR A 182 4.68 -7.59 -33.89
C THR A 182 4.38 -8.32 -35.21
N GLN A 183 3.91 -7.60 -36.22
CA GLN A 183 3.60 -8.17 -37.55
C GLN A 183 4.78 -8.06 -38.54
N PHE A 184 5.85 -7.37 -38.15
CA PHE A 184 7.10 -7.25 -38.92
C PHE A 184 8.26 -7.94 -38.21
#